data_b73d3f5f92d0f99ff5383f0e36347dd7
#
_entry.id   b73d3f5f92d0f99ff5383f0e36347dd7
#
_cell.length_a   1.000
_cell.length_b   1.000
_cell.length_c   1.000
_cell.angle_alpha   90.00
_cell.angle_beta   90.00
_cell.angle_gamma   90.00
#
_symmetry.space_group_name_H-M   'P 1'
#
loop_
_entity.id
_entity.type
_entity.pdbx_description
1 polymer ?
#
loop_
_entity_poly.entity_id
_entity_poly.type
_entity_poly.pdbx_seq_one_letter_code
_entity_poly.pdbx_strand_id
1 'polypeptide(L)'
;MYNPIEDGQISMTGEYLGMRTRKGASDGEYVIAELFFDVDLQDPNESRSTQFRMVNRTRYSMDSGQSLEGTSGYEFSLPDTGWFVVENGMDLNGEFTTELQIPLNGQAFESGTVYGLLSTNAEGLIAEGAGVITFTSQDPTQFMNSQNGAYDGEIDQYEEAGGFILDRNLP
;
A
#
# COMPACT_ATOMS: atom_id res chain seq x y z
N MET A 1 -23.07 -0.34 4.41
CA MET A 1 -23.09 0.65 5.52
C MET A 1 -22.28 0.04 6.64
N TYR A 2 -21.35 0.78 7.23
CA TYR A 2 -20.56 0.30 8.36
C TYR A 2 -21.40 0.32 9.64
N ASN A 3 -21.68 -0.82 10.20
CA ASN A 3 -22.43 -0.96 11.46
C ASN A 3 -22.12 -2.33 12.08
N PRO A 4 -20.87 -2.56 12.55
CA PRO A 4 -20.49 -3.85 13.07
C PRO A 4 -21.18 -4.15 14.40
N ILE A 5 -21.56 -5.40 14.58
CA ILE A 5 -22.03 -5.96 15.85
C ILE A 5 -20.94 -6.80 16.54
N GLU A 6 -19.77 -6.86 15.91
CA GLU A 6 -18.61 -7.61 16.40
C GLU A 6 -17.81 -6.77 17.38
N ASP A 7 -17.13 -7.44 18.29
CA ASP A 7 -16.08 -6.91 19.14
C ASP A 7 -14.81 -7.76 18.99
N GLY A 8 -13.66 -7.20 19.39
CA GLY A 8 -12.35 -7.87 19.29
C GLY A 8 -11.59 -7.56 18.04
N GLN A 9 -10.58 -8.36 17.76
CA GLN A 9 -9.69 -8.17 16.61
C GLN A 9 -10.18 -8.95 15.41
N ILE A 10 -10.15 -8.29 14.25
CA ILE A 10 -10.37 -8.94 12.95
C ILE A 10 -9.18 -8.72 12.04
N SER A 11 -8.92 -9.71 11.19
CA SER A 11 -7.91 -9.64 10.13
C SER A 11 -8.56 -9.84 8.78
N MET A 12 -8.13 -9.05 7.81
CA MET A 12 -8.56 -9.14 6.41
C MET A 12 -7.34 -9.27 5.52
N THR A 13 -7.52 -9.87 4.37
CA THR A 13 -6.52 -9.94 3.32
C THR A 13 -7.06 -9.33 2.05
N GLY A 14 -6.20 -8.91 1.15
CA GLY A 14 -6.65 -8.30 -0.08
C GLY A 14 -5.57 -8.18 -1.13
N GLU A 15 -5.96 -7.57 -2.23
CA GLU A 15 -5.08 -7.32 -3.37
C GLU A 15 -5.08 -5.82 -3.68
N TYR A 16 -3.92 -5.36 -4.14
CA TYR A 16 -3.71 -4.01 -4.66
C TYR A 16 -3.34 -4.08 -6.13
N LEU A 17 -3.90 -3.17 -6.89
CA LEU A 17 -3.49 -2.89 -8.26
C LEU A 17 -3.30 -1.39 -8.43
N GLY A 18 -2.06 -0.98 -8.69
CA GLY A 18 -1.67 0.40 -8.96
C GLY A 18 -1.16 0.61 -10.38
N MET A 19 -1.31 1.82 -10.85
CA MET A 19 -0.67 2.32 -12.06
C MET A 19 0.46 3.25 -11.65
N ARG A 20 1.63 3.03 -12.23
CA ARG A 20 2.83 3.83 -11.98
C ARG A 20 3.26 4.55 -13.25
N THR A 21 3.56 5.82 -13.12
CA THR A 21 4.14 6.65 -14.18
C THR A 21 5.50 7.14 -13.74
N ARG A 22 6.50 7.01 -14.60
CA ARG A 22 7.87 7.48 -14.37
C ARG A 22 8.13 8.73 -15.19
N LYS A 23 8.78 9.71 -14.60
CA LYS A 23 9.15 10.93 -15.30
C LYS A 23 10.15 10.64 -16.41
N GLY A 24 9.78 10.95 -17.65
CA GLY A 24 10.61 10.73 -18.81
C GLY A 24 10.45 9.36 -19.49
N ALA A 25 9.72 8.41 -18.88
CA ALA A 25 9.36 7.16 -19.56
C ALA A 25 8.13 7.35 -20.47
N SER A 26 8.12 6.65 -21.60
CA SER A 26 6.96 6.61 -22.51
C SER A 26 5.96 5.54 -22.09
N ASP A 27 6.42 4.55 -21.33
CA ASP A 27 5.67 3.32 -21.03
C ASP A 27 5.19 3.35 -19.58
N GLY A 28 3.93 3.00 -19.38
CA GLY A 28 3.33 2.85 -18.06
C GLY A 28 3.68 1.50 -17.45
N GLU A 29 3.64 1.47 -16.13
CA GLU A 29 3.80 0.27 -15.33
C GLU A 29 2.53 0.04 -14.51
N TYR A 30 2.25 -1.22 -14.17
CA TYR A 30 1.33 -1.52 -13.09
C TYR A 30 2.00 -2.33 -11.99
N VAL A 31 1.52 -2.15 -10.78
CA VAL A 31 2.04 -2.80 -9.57
C VAL A 31 0.93 -3.66 -8.99
N ILE A 32 1.26 -4.91 -8.69
CA ILE A 32 0.38 -5.82 -7.95
C ILE A 32 1.02 -6.07 -6.59
N ALA A 33 0.20 -6.16 -5.55
CA ALA A 33 0.65 -6.50 -4.21
C ALA A 33 -0.44 -7.21 -3.40
N GLU A 34 -0.02 -7.87 -2.33
CA GLU A 34 -0.91 -8.45 -1.33
C GLU A 34 -1.05 -7.49 -0.14
N LEU A 35 -2.26 -7.41 0.42
CA LEU A 35 -2.58 -6.58 1.56
C LEU A 35 -3.00 -7.42 2.76
N PHE A 36 -2.58 -6.94 3.92
CA PHE A 36 -3.02 -7.44 5.23
C PHE A 36 -3.52 -6.25 6.04
N PHE A 37 -4.66 -6.40 6.65
CA PHE A 37 -5.33 -5.37 7.42
C PHE A 37 -5.87 -5.97 8.72
N ASP A 38 -5.51 -5.35 9.84
CA ASP A 38 -5.97 -5.73 11.16
C ASP A 38 -6.67 -4.54 11.82
N VAL A 39 -7.80 -4.80 12.46
CA VAL A 39 -8.52 -3.79 13.24
C VAL A 39 -8.99 -4.35 14.57
N ASP A 40 -8.85 -3.55 15.63
CA ASP A 40 -9.44 -3.79 16.94
C ASP A 40 -10.78 -3.06 17.02
N LEU A 41 -11.87 -3.82 17.07
CA LEU A 41 -13.22 -3.30 17.09
C LEU A 41 -13.71 -2.88 18.48
N GLN A 42 -12.97 -3.18 19.54
CA GLN A 42 -13.31 -2.70 20.89
C GLN A 42 -13.13 -1.19 20.99
N ASP A 43 -12.05 -0.70 20.40
CA ASP A 43 -11.71 0.73 20.39
C ASP A 43 -11.24 1.19 19.00
N PRO A 44 -12.08 1.09 17.96
CA PRO A 44 -11.66 1.31 16.57
C PRO A 44 -11.18 2.74 16.29
N ASN A 45 -11.56 3.69 17.15
CA ASN A 45 -11.15 5.10 17.03
C ASN A 45 -9.84 5.41 17.78
N GLU A 46 -9.29 4.44 18.49
CA GLU A 46 -8.01 4.65 19.19
C GLU A 46 -6.84 4.57 18.23
N SER A 47 -5.84 5.38 18.52
CA SER A 47 -4.54 5.28 17.86
C SER A 47 -3.99 3.85 18.03
N ARG A 48 -3.58 3.25 16.91
CA ARG A 48 -3.05 1.88 16.80
C ARG A 48 -4.09 0.74 16.81
N SER A 49 -5.37 1.04 16.86
CA SER A 49 -6.41 0.03 16.70
C SER A 49 -6.47 -0.56 15.29
N THR A 50 -5.98 0.18 14.31
CA THR A 50 -6.02 -0.20 12.90
C THR A 50 -4.61 -0.21 12.33
N GLN A 51 -4.24 -1.31 11.70
CA GLN A 51 -2.94 -1.52 11.08
C GLN A 51 -3.09 -2.12 9.70
N PHE A 52 -2.17 -1.77 8.82
CA PHE A 52 -2.17 -2.32 7.48
C PHE A 52 -0.74 -2.52 6.97
N ARG A 53 -0.55 -3.50 6.09
CA ARG A 53 0.72 -3.74 5.43
C ARG A 53 0.52 -4.25 4.00
N MET A 54 1.45 -3.89 3.11
CA MET A 54 1.50 -4.36 1.73
C MET A 54 2.81 -5.11 1.50
N VAL A 55 2.73 -6.27 0.90
CA VAL A 55 3.87 -7.14 0.61
C VAL A 55 3.84 -7.64 -0.83
N ASN A 56 4.94 -8.24 -1.26
CA ASN A 56 5.06 -8.85 -2.59
C ASN A 56 4.74 -7.87 -3.74
N ARG A 57 5.16 -6.62 -3.58
CA ARG A 57 4.95 -5.56 -4.58
C ARG A 57 5.78 -5.87 -5.83
N THR A 58 5.14 -6.18 -6.92
CA THR A 58 5.78 -6.53 -8.18
C THR A 58 5.33 -5.61 -9.30
N ARG A 59 6.30 -5.10 -10.07
CA ARG A 59 6.07 -4.22 -11.22
C ARG A 59 5.95 -5.03 -12.50
N TYR A 60 5.03 -4.59 -13.36
CA TYR A 60 4.80 -5.18 -14.68
C TYR A 60 4.73 -4.09 -15.74
N SER A 61 5.19 -4.42 -16.94
CA SER A 61 5.02 -3.54 -18.11
C SER A 61 3.57 -3.52 -18.55
N MET A 62 3.01 -2.34 -18.78
CA MET A 62 1.66 -2.21 -19.33
C MET A 62 1.58 -2.70 -20.79
N ASP A 63 2.67 -2.60 -21.54
CA ASP A 63 2.72 -3.00 -22.94
C ASP A 63 2.80 -4.51 -23.15
N SER A 64 3.66 -5.18 -22.34
CA SER A 64 3.92 -6.62 -22.53
C SER A 64 3.23 -7.50 -21.49
N GLY A 65 2.78 -6.94 -20.38
CA GLY A 65 2.26 -7.69 -19.24
C GLY A 65 3.31 -8.54 -18.49
N GLN A 66 4.60 -8.37 -18.81
CA GLN A 66 5.68 -9.13 -18.19
C GLN A 66 6.20 -8.42 -16.94
N SER A 67 6.65 -9.21 -15.96
CA SER A 67 7.34 -8.66 -14.79
C SER A 67 8.61 -7.92 -15.20
N LEU A 68 8.80 -6.76 -14.61
CA LEU A 68 10.00 -5.93 -14.82
C LEU A 68 11.11 -6.24 -13.82
N GLU A 69 10.81 -6.96 -12.72
CA GLU A 69 11.77 -7.24 -11.68
C GLU A 69 13.02 -7.99 -12.20
N GLY A 70 14.20 -7.45 -11.87
CA GLY A 70 15.49 -8.00 -12.31
C GLY A 70 15.87 -7.69 -13.76
N THR A 71 15.10 -6.88 -14.47
CA THR A 71 15.49 -6.38 -15.80
C THR A 71 16.29 -5.08 -15.69
N SER A 72 16.91 -4.63 -16.80
CA SER A 72 17.69 -3.38 -16.81
C SER A 72 16.83 -2.18 -16.39
N GLY A 73 17.30 -1.42 -15.41
CA GLY A 73 16.55 -0.32 -14.77
C GLY A 73 15.63 -0.74 -13.63
N TYR A 74 15.52 -2.06 -13.35
CA TYR A 74 14.67 -2.64 -12.30
C TYR A 74 15.43 -3.69 -11.48
N GLU A 75 16.70 -3.40 -11.17
CA GLU A 75 17.61 -4.32 -10.51
C GLU A 75 17.24 -4.61 -9.05
N PHE A 76 16.37 -3.80 -8.47
CA PHE A 76 15.88 -4.01 -7.11
C PHE A 76 14.36 -4.22 -7.09
N SER A 77 13.91 -5.04 -6.17
CA SER A 77 12.49 -5.25 -5.91
C SER A 77 11.92 -4.11 -5.07
N LEU A 78 10.65 -3.77 -5.29
CA LEU A 78 9.98 -2.81 -4.43
C LEU A 78 9.93 -3.33 -2.99
N PRO A 79 10.26 -2.50 -2.00
CA PRO A 79 10.21 -2.90 -0.61
C PRO A 79 8.78 -3.17 -0.16
N ASP A 80 8.63 -4.13 0.75
CA ASP A 80 7.42 -4.27 1.55
C ASP A 80 7.22 -3.02 2.40
N THR A 81 5.99 -2.65 2.65
CA THR A 81 5.71 -1.42 3.41
C THR A 81 6.02 -1.54 4.90
N GLY A 82 6.10 -2.75 5.45
CA GLY A 82 6.01 -2.96 6.89
C GLY A 82 4.57 -2.75 7.39
N TRP A 83 4.37 -2.86 8.71
CA TRP A 83 3.10 -2.52 9.34
C TRP A 83 2.98 -1.01 9.56
N PHE A 84 1.94 -0.43 9.00
CA PHE A 84 1.55 0.96 9.25
C PHE A 84 0.40 1.01 10.24
N VAL A 85 0.52 1.92 11.17
CA VAL A 85 -0.55 2.24 12.12
C VAL A 85 -1.39 3.38 11.55
N VAL A 86 -2.69 3.21 11.52
CA VAL A 86 -3.62 4.30 11.22
C VAL A 86 -3.72 5.17 12.47
N GLU A 87 -3.11 6.35 12.44
CA GLU A 87 -2.90 7.18 13.63
C GLU A 87 -4.19 7.55 14.39
N ASN A 88 -5.26 7.80 13.66
CA ASN A 88 -6.55 8.18 14.23
C ASN A 88 -7.54 7.00 14.29
N GLY A 89 -7.07 5.78 14.03
CA GLY A 89 -7.95 4.63 13.91
C GLY A 89 -8.95 4.77 12.75
N MET A 90 -10.07 4.13 12.89
CA MET A 90 -11.17 4.14 11.93
C MET A 90 -12.34 4.92 12.51
N ASP A 91 -13.02 5.72 11.70
CA ASP A 91 -14.17 6.49 12.13
C ASP A 91 -15.45 5.63 12.26
N LEU A 92 -16.54 6.26 12.75
CA LEU A 92 -17.84 5.61 12.93
C LEU A 92 -18.52 5.16 11.62
N ASN A 93 -18.00 5.60 10.46
CA ASN A 93 -18.49 5.18 9.15
C ASN A 93 -17.66 4.04 8.56
N GLY A 94 -16.59 3.61 9.24
CA GLY A 94 -15.65 2.63 8.75
C GLY A 94 -14.57 3.22 7.85
N GLU A 95 -14.44 4.54 7.80
CA GLU A 95 -13.42 5.22 7.01
C GLU A 95 -12.13 5.34 7.79
N PHE A 96 -11.01 5.14 7.10
CA PHE A 96 -9.67 5.34 7.64
C PHE A 96 -8.74 6.00 6.63
N THR A 97 -7.80 6.78 7.13
CA THR A 97 -6.74 7.37 6.31
C THR A 97 -5.43 7.38 7.09
N THR A 98 -4.34 7.16 6.39
CA THR A 98 -3.01 7.27 6.99
C THR A 98 -1.97 7.67 5.95
N GLU A 99 -0.91 8.31 6.42
CA GLU A 99 0.27 8.60 5.62
C GLU A 99 1.27 7.45 5.73
N LEU A 100 1.91 7.13 4.62
CA LEU A 100 2.90 6.08 4.50
C LEU A 100 4.28 6.69 4.29
N GLN A 101 5.28 6.11 4.97
CA GLN A 101 6.68 6.37 4.68
C GLN A 101 7.41 5.04 4.57
N ILE A 102 7.89 4.71 3.39
CA ILE A 102 8.54 3.44 3.12
C ILE A 102 10.04 3.67 3.04
N PRO A 103 10.81 3.11 3.97
CA PRO A 103 12.25 3.16 3.90
C PRO A 103 12.80 2.03 3.01
N LEU A 104 13.91 2.30 2.35
CA LEU A 104 14.76 1.29 1.75
C LEU A 104 16.19 1.52 2.25
N ASN A 105 16.78 0.49 2.84
CA ASN A 105 18.12 0.56 3.46
C ASN A 105 18.29 1.73 4.48
N GLY A 106 17.23 2.01 5.22
CA GLY A 106 17.23 3.06 6.26
C GLY A 106 17.05 4.48 5.75
N GLN A 107 16.79 4.66 4.47
CA GLN A 107 16.48 5.97 3.86
C GLN A 107 15.05 6.04 3.37
N ALA A 108 14.47 7.22 3.35
CA ALA A 108 13.15 7.44 2.80
C ALA A 108 13.15 7.12 1.29
N PHE A 109 12.38 6.14 0.88
CA PHE A 109 12.27 5.67 -0.49
C PHE A 109 10.99 6.16 -1.16
N GLU A 110 9.86 5.94 -0.52
CA GLU A 110 8.54 6.37 -0.97
C GLU A 110 7.78 7.02 0.18
N SER A 111 6.92 7.96 -0.17
CA SER A 111 5.82 8.41 0.70
C SER A 111 4.50 8.24 -0.02
N GLY A 112 3.43 8.13 0.73
CA GLY A 112 2.11 7.93 0.15
C GLY A 112 1.00 8.19 1.14
N THR A 113 -0.23 8.03 0.66
CA THR A 113 -1.45 8.13 1.47
C THR A 113 -2.35 6.96 1.17
N VAL A 114 -2.92 6.38 2.21
CA VAL A 114 -3.99 5.39 2.12
C VAL A 114 -5.29 6.04 2.56
N TYR A 115 -6.32 5.80 1.80
CA TYR A 115 -7.71 6.04 2.19
C TYR A 115 -8.51 4.77 1.96
N GLY A 116 -9.27 4.35 2.95
CA GLY A 116 -10.06 3.14 2.86
C GLY A 116 -11.38 3.22 3.62
N LEU A 117 -12.25 2.30 3.28
CA LEU A 117 -13.58 2.13 3.85
C LEU A 117 -13.85 0.64 4.06
N LEU A 118 -14.34 0.29 5.24
CA LEU A 118 -14.88 -1.03 5.53
C LEU A 118 -16.39 -1.05 5.41
N SER A 119 -16.93 -2.20 5.06
CA SER A 119 -18.37 -2.43 5.01
C SER A 119 -18.77 -3.68 5.78
N THR A 120 -20.01 -3.68 6.27
CA THR A 120 -20.62 -4.84 6.92
C THR A 120 -21.59 -5.55 5.98
N ASN A 121 -21.69 -6.86 6.13
CA ASN A 121 -22.70 -7.68 5.48
C ASN A 121 -24.10 -7.46 6.12
N ALA A 122 -25.09 -8.19 5.64
CA ALA A 122 -26.47 -8.09 6.15
C ALA A 122 -26.62 -8.54 7.62
N GLU A 123 -25.66 -9.28 8.14
CA GLU A 123 -25.61 -9.77 9.51
C GLU A 123 -24.90 -8.80 10.45
N GLY A 124 -24.35 -7.70 9.92
CA GLY A 124 -23.61 -6.70 10.69
C GLY A 124 -22.15 -7.09 10.96
N LEU A 125 -21.63 -8.13 10.28
CA LEU A 125 -20.22 -8.52 10.38
C LEU A 125 -19.41 -7.75 9.36
N ILE A 126 -18.22 -7.25 9.73
CA ILE A 126 -17.30 -6.67 8.75
C ILE A 126 -16.89 -7.76 7.77
N ALA A 127 -17.17 -7.54 6.50
CA ALA A 127 -16.98 -8.53 5.44
C ALA A 127 -15.99 -8.07 4.38
N GLU A 128 -16.03 -6.81 4.02
CA GLU A 128 -15.30 -6.27 2.89
C GLU A 128 -14.68 -4.91 3.22
N GLY A 129 -13.65 -4.55 2.49
CA GLY A 129 -13.09 -3.21 2.48
C GLY A 129 -12.58 -2.85 1.10
N ALA A 130 -12.51 -1.57 0.84
CA ALA A 130 -11.93 -1.05 -0.39
C ALA A 130 -11.29 0.30 -0.14
N GLY A 131 -10.37 0.69 -1.01
CA GLY A 131 -9.76 1.99 -0.90
C GLY A 131 -8.79 2.31 -2.01
N VAL A 132 -8.08 3.39 -1.81
CA VAL A 132 -7.05 3.88 -2.73
C VAL A 132 -5.75 4.13 -1.98
N ILE A 133 -4.65 3.90 -2.68
CA ILE A 133 -3.30 4.20 -2.20
C ILE A 133 -2.61 5.03 -3.27
N THR A 134 -1.90 6.05 -2.83
CA THR A 134 -1.00 6.82 -3.68
C THR A 134 0.41 6.70 -3.14
N PHE A 135 1.40 6.65 -4.04
CA PHE A 135 2.81 6.74 -3.71
C PHE A 135 3.51 7.76 -4.57
N THR A 136 4.51 8.40 -4.00
CA THR A 136 5.44 9.29 -4.68
C THR A 136 6.85 8.93 -4.26
N SER A 137 7.76 8.80 -5.23
CA SER A 137 9.17 8.58 -4.94
C SER A 137 9.76 9.76 -4.19
N GLN A 138 10.60 9.48 -3.21
CA GLN A 138 11.43 10.50 -2.59
C GLN A 138 12.58 10.92 -3.51
N ASP A 139 13.26 12.01 -3.16
CA ASP A 139 14.36 12.54 -3.96
C ASP A 139 15.45 11.49 -4.23
N PRO A 140 15.65 11.09 -5.48
CA PRO A 140 16.60 10.06 -5.84
C PRO A 140 18.06 10.43 -5.51
N THR A 141 18.38 11.72 -5.39
CA THR A 141 19.75 12.16 -5.09
C THR A 141 20.21 11.77 -3.68
N GLN A 142 19.30 11.67 -2.74
CA GLN A 142 19.59 11.19 -1.38
C GLN A 142 19.90 9.70 -1.36
N PHE A 143 19.29 8.96 -2.27
CA PHE A 143 19.45 7.53 -2.39
C PHE A 143 20.79 7.14 -3.07
N MET A 144 21.20 7.92 -4.06
CA MET A 144 22.45 7.70 -4.80
C MET A 144 23.69 7.88 -3.94
N ASN A 145 23.68 8.80 -3.00
CA ASN A 145 24.84 9.10 -2.15
C ASN A 145 25.16 8.00 -1.13
N SER A 146 24.23 7.10 -0.84
CA SER A 146 24.40 6.04 0.16
C SER A 146 24.89 4.72 -0.39
N GLN A 147 24.82 4.49 -1.70
CA GLN A 147 25.07 3.19 -2.34
C GLN A 147 26.37 3.13 -3.15
N ASN A 148 27.37 3.96 -2.84
CA ASN A 148 28.68 3.93 -3.50
C ASN A 148 28.66 3.95 -5.04
N GLY A 149 27.75 4.71 -5.63
CA GLY A 149 27.71 4.90 -7.09
C GLY A 149 27.25 3.70 -7.91
N ALA A 150 26.64 2.70 -7.29
CA ALA A 150 26.13 1.52 -7.99
C ALA A 150 24.79 1.77 -8.73
N TYR A 151 24.14 2.88 -8.47
CA TYR A 151 22.97 3.34 -9.23
C TYR A 151 23.41 4.46 -10.16
N ASP A 152 23.82 4.07 -11.37
CA ASP A 152 24.13 5.01 -12.44
C ASP A 152 22.82 5.57 -13.02
N GLY A 153 22.46 6.73 -12.50
CA GLY A 153 21.49 7.64 -13.03
C GLY A 153 20.10 7.07 -13.27
N GLU A 154 19.15 7.48 -12.55
CA GLU A 154 17.71 7.34 -12.79
C GLU A 154 17.00 6.35 -11.87
N ILE A 155 17.08 6.59 -10.56
CA ILE A 155 15.88 6.35 -9.77
C ILE A 155 14.91 7.43 -10.24
N ASP A 156 14.16 7.09 -11.27
CA ASP A 156 13.21 8.02 -11.85
C ASP A 156 12.21 8.45 -10.80
N GLN A 157 11.95 9.73 -10.78
CA GLN A 157 10.78 10.24 -10.06
C GLN A 157 9.56 9.54 -10.64
N TYR A 158 8.78 8.91 -9.78
CA TYR A 158 7.54 8.26 -10.17
C TYR A 158 6.40 8.65 -9.25
N GLU A 159 5.22 8.53 -9.79
CA GLU A 159 3.96 8.59 -9.06
C GLU A 159 3.19 7.30 -9.31
N GLU A 160 2.57 6.78 -8.29
CA GLU A 160 1.75 5.58 -8.35
C GLU A 160 0.42 5.86 -7.67
N ALA A 161 -0.65 5.41 -8.27
CA ALA A 161 -1.98 5.43 -7.69
C ALA A 161 -2.71 4.14 -8.02
N GLY A 162 -3.36 3.57 -7.03
CA GLY A 162 -4.07 2.31 -7.22
C GLY A 162 -5.21 2.11 -6.24
N GLY A 163 -6.02 1.10 -6.54
CA GLY A 163 -7.10 0.65 -5.70
C GLY A 163 -6.75 -0.66 -5.00
N PHE A 164 -7.41 -0.91 -3.89
CA PHE A 164 -7.36 -2.20 -3.21
C PHE A 164 -8.75 -2.67 -2.82
N ILE A 165 -8.87 -3.97 -2.67
CA ILE A 165 -10.03 -4.65 -2.11
C ILE A 165 -9.53 -5.53 -0.97
N LEU A 166 -10.23 -5.50 0.14
CA LEU A 166 -10.02 -6.37 1.29
C LEU A 166 -11.22 -7.30 1.43
N ASP A 167 -10.94 -8.53 1.75
CA ASP A 167 -11.96 -9.56 2.00
C ASP A 167 -11.64 -10.27 3.31
N ARG A 168 -12.68 -10.54 4.06
CA ARG A 168 -12.61 -11.37 5.24
C ARG A 168 -13.22 -12.72 4.89
N ASN A 169 -12.41 -13.76 4.91
CA ASN A 169 -12.90 -15.13 4.76
C ASN A 169 -13.78 -15.49 5.97
N LEU A 170 -15.04 -15.09 5.92
CA LEU A 170 -16.05 -15.53 6.89
C LEU A 170 -16.39 -16.99 6.61
N PRO A 171 -16.54 -17.82 7.65
CA PRO A 171 -16.87 -19.23 7.50
C PRO A 171 -18.25 -19.48 6.89
#